data_724529adb9b575bc2e5f66816aaaed23
#
_entry.id   724529adb9b575bc2e5f66816aaaed23
#
_cell.length_a   1.000
_cell.length_b   1.000
_cell.length_c   1.000
_cell.angle_alpha   90.00
_cell.angle_beta   90.00
_cell.angle_gamma   90.00
#
_symmetry.space_group_name_H-M   'P 1'
#
loop_
_entity.id
_entity.type
_entity.pdbx_description
1 polymer ?
#
loop_
_entity_poly.entity_id
_entity_poly.type
_entity_poly.pdbx_seq_one_letter_code
_entity_poly.pdbx_strand_id
1 'polypeptide(L)'
;WSNIELAASASGLDSEWAGQVIAWCSLLSFVGCFAAMWVLKRFDYDRPLLVTFAFMIFAVSLLAFNINAALFLMSVAMFNFLWIFIDVYQMGGVSVTDRSGSAAAFIPGAQGLGQTAGPFAASIMLDLGWGFDGVFVLCGLASSCALTIYAVIYLRYRHQSE
;
A
#
# COMPACT_ATOMS: atom_id res chain seq x y z
N TRP A 1 5.54 2.05 -6.86
CA TRP A 1 6.41 2.72 -5.87
C TRP A 1 7.85 2.85 -6.34
N SER A 2 8.40 1.85 -7.04
CA SER A 2 9.78 1.89 -7.58
C SER A 2 10.09 3.10 -8.48
N ASN A 3 9.10 3.74 -9.06
CA ASN A 3 9.26 4.89 -9.94
C ASN A 3 8.95 6.24 -9.25
N ILE A 4 8.80 6.26 -7.92
CA ILE A 4 8.36 7.46 -7.20
C ILE A 4 9.42 8.56 -7.21
N GLU A 5 10.70 8.21 -7.20
CA GLU A 5 11.79 9.17 -7.33
C GLU A 5 11.80 9.82 -8.71
N LEU A 6 11.55 9.03 -9.77
CA LEU A 6 11.41 9.56 -11.12
C LEU A 6 10.21 10.49 -11.25
N ALA A 7 9.08 10.17 -10.61
CA ALA A 7 7.91 11.03 -10.57
C ALA A 7 8.20 12.36 -9.85
N ALA A 8 8.94 12.34 -8.75
CA ALA A 8 9.38 13.53 -8.04
C ALA A 8 10.26 14.42 -8.92
N SER A 9 11.26 13.82 -9.57
CA SER A 9 12.18 14.54 -10.48
C SER A 9 11.44 15.13 -11.69
N ALA A 10 10.50 14.38 -12.29
CA ALA A 10 9.68 14.86 -13.39
C ALA A 10 8.79 16.04 -12.99
N SER A 11 8.45 16.15 -11.70
CA SER A 11 7.67 17.26 -11.14
C SER A 11 8.53 18.42 -10.64
N GLY A 12 9.84 18.41 -10.92
CA GLY A 12 10.75 19.49 -10.58
C GLY A 12 11.30 19.45 -9.16
N LEU A 13 11.08 18.36 -8.42
CA LEU A 13 11.72 18.14 -7.12
C LEU A 13 13.16 17.65 -7.30
N ASP A 14 14.05 18.06 -6.40
CA ASP A 14 15.42 17.57 -6.38
C ASP A 14 15.48 16.06 -6.13
N SER A 15 16.19 15.32 -6.99
CA SER A 15 16.30 13.87 -6.94
C SER A 15 17.02 13.40 -5.66
N GLU A 16 18.08 14.10 -5.27
CA GLU A 16 18.83 13.78 -4.05
C GLU A 16 17.96 13.94 -2.80
N TRP A 17 17.22 15.04 -2.72
CA TRP A 17 16.26 15.28 -1.65
C TRP A 17 15.16 14.21 -1.63
N ALA A 18 14.58 13.85 -2.78
CA ALA A 18 13.57 12.81 -2.88
C ALA A 18 14.08 11.45 -2.40
N GLY A 19 15.30 11.07 -2.81
CA GLY A 19 15.97 9.85 -2.36
C GLY A 19 16.20 9.84 -0.85
N GLN A 20 16.65 10.96 -0.26
CA GLN A 20 16.82 11.10 1.19
C GLN A 20 15.48 10.96 1.93
N VAL A 21 14.41 11.58 1.44
CA VAL A 21 13.06 11.45 2.01
C VAL A 21 12.61 9.99 2.02
N ILE A 22 12.77 9.29 0.91
CA ILE A 22 12.41 7.87 0.81
C ILE A 22 13.20 7.03 1.81
N ALA A 23 14.51 7.27 1.92
CA ALA A 23 15.39 6.55 2.84
C ALA A 23 15.01 6.79 4.31
N TRP A 24 14.79 8.03 4.72
CA TRP A 24 14.39 8.36 6.09
C TRP A 24 12.98 7.88 6.42
N CYS A 25 12.02 8.04 5.50
CA CYS A 25 10.65 7.58 5.69
C CYS A 25 10.54 6.05 5.77
N SER A 26 11.49 5.30 5.22
CA SER A 26 11.49 3.84 5.36
C SER A 26 11.65 3.38 6.82
N LEU A 27 12.25 4.21 7.68
CA LEU A 27 12.29 3.94 9.13
C LEU A 27 10.90 3.96 9.79
N LEU A 28 9.93 4.65 9.20
CA LEU A 28 8.54 4.63 9.68
C LEU A 28 7.89 3.25 9.55
N SER A 29 8.43 2.36 8.71
CA SER A 29 8.00 0.97 8.62
C SER A 29 8.16 0.23 9.95
N PHE A 30 9.22 0.50 10.69
CA PHE A 30 9.39 -0.06 12.05
C PHE A 30 8.30 0.44 13.00
N VAL A 31 7.98 1.73 12.93
CA VAL A 31 6.89 2.31 13.73
C VAL A 31 5.56 1.68 13.35
N GLY A 32 5.32 1.48 12.05
CA GLY A 32 4.14 0.79 11.52
C GLY A 32 4.00 -0.64 12.06
N CYS A 33 5.10 -1.38 12.13
CA CYS A 33 5.12 -2.75 12.68
C CYS A 33 4.70 -2.76 14.17
N PHE A 34 5.28 -1.89 15.00
CA PHE A 34 4.91 -1.79 16.41
C PHE A 34 3.46 -1.33 16.60
N ALA A 35 3.01 -0.37 15.78
CA ALA A 35 1.63 0.09 15.78
C ALA A 35 0.67 -1.05 15.42
N ALA A 36 0.98 -1.85 14.39
CA ALA A 36 0.18 -3.00 13.99
C ALA A 36 0.07 -4.02 15.14
N MET A 37 1.17 -4.37 15.79
CA MET A 37 1.17 -5.29 16.93
C MET A 37 0.35 -4.75 18.12
N TRP A 38 0.36 -3.43 18.35
CA TRP A 38 -0.41 -2.81 19.41
C TRP A 38 -1.91 -2.81 19.11
N VAL A 39 -2.28 -2.51 17.86
CA VAL A 39 -3.69 -2.50 17.41
C VAL A 39 -4.27 -3.92 17.38
N LEU A 40 -3.48 -4.94 16.98
CA LEU A 40 -3.88 -6.36 17.02
C LEU A 40 -4.30 -6.85 18.41
N LYS A 41 -3.81 -6.24 19.48
CA LYS A 41 -4.24 -6.57 20.86
C LYS A 41 -5.62 -6.05 21.20
N ARG A 42 -6.20 -5.14 20.41
CA ARG A 42 -7.43 -4.42 20.71
C ARG A 42 -8.54 -4.62 19.69
N PHE A 43 -8.19 -4.94 18.47
CA PHE A 43 -9.12 -5.04 17.34
C PHE A 43 -8.85 -6.32 16.54
N ASP A 44 -9.92 -6.92 16.02
CA ASP A 44 -9.84 -8.04 15.09
C ASP A 44 -9.15 -7.60 13.78
N TYR A 45 -8.72 -8.58 12.97
CA TYR A 45 -7.94 -8.32 11.76
C TYR A 45 -8.67 -7.46 10.71
N ASP A 46 -9.99 -7.56 10.63
CA ASP A 46 -10.77 -7.05 9.50
C ASP A 46 -10.88 -5.51 9.49
N ARG A 47 -11.30 -4.91 10.62
CA ARG A 47 -11.56 -3.47 10.69
C ARG A 47 -10.31 -2.62 10.46
N PRO A 48 -9.17 -2.90 11.14
CA PRO A 48 -7.96 -2.12 10.90
C PRO A 48 -7.45 -2.26 9.48
N LEU A 49 -7.60 -3.44 8.87
CA LEU A 49 -7.19 -3.67 7.49
C LEU A 49 -7.95 -2.78 6.50
N LEU A 50 -9.29 -2.71 6.63
CA LEU A 50 -10.11 -1.85 5.76
C LEU A 50 -9.76 -0.37 5.93
N VAL A 51 -9.58 0.09 7.17
CA VAL A 51 -9.18 1.48 7.46
C VAL A 51 -7.80 1.77 6.85
N THR A 52 -6.87 0.84 6.97
CA THR A 52 -5.52 0.99 6.44
C THR A 52 -5.50 1.08 4.92
N PHE A 53 -6.31 0.26 4.22
CA PHE A 53 -6.47 0.38 2.76
C PHE A 53 -7.05 1.73 2.35
N ALA A 54 -8.03 2.25 3.09
CA ALA A 54 -8.60 3.57 2.80
C ALA A 54 -7.53 4.68 2.94
N PHE A 55 -6.69 4.63 3.98
CA PHE A 55 -5.56 5.55 4.13
C PHE A 55 -4.49 5.35 3.06
N MET A 56 -4.25 4.13 2.59
CA MET A 56 -3.32 3.87 1.49
C MET A 56 -3.82 4.50 0.17
N ILE A 57 -5.11 4.34 -0.14
CA ILE A 57 -5.72 4.99 -1.31
C ILE A 57 -5.57 6.51 -1.19
N PHE A 58 -5.83 7.09 -0.01
CA PHE A 58 -5.66 8.51 0.23
C PHE A 58 -4.21 8.95 0.00
N ALA A 59 -3.22 8.23 0.56
CA ALA A 59 -1.80 8.54 0.40
C ALA A 59 -1.36 8.54 -1.07
N VAL A 60 -1.82 7.57 -1.86
CA VAL A 60 -1.52 7.50 -3.30
C VAL A 60 -2.23 8.61 -4.07
N SER A 61 -3.48 8.91 -3.69
CA SER A 61 -4.27 9.96 -4.36
C SER A 61 -3.67 11.36 -4.18
N LEU A 62 -2.94 11.62 -3.10
CA LEU A 62 -2.23 12.89 -2.92
C LEU A 62 -1.22 13.17 -4.04
N LEU A 63 -0.61 12.14 -4.60
CA LEU A 63 0.37 12.26 -5.68
C LEU A 63 -0.26 12.32 -7.07
N ALA A 64 -1.52 11.87 -7.22
CA ALA A 64 -2.21 11.87 -8.51
C ALA A 64 -2.62 13.27 -8.98
N PHE A 65 -2.78 14.22 -8.06
CA PHE A 65 -3.25 15.57 -8.40
C PHE A 65 -2.15 16.62 -8.50
N ASN A 66 -1.15 16.54 -7.62
CA ASN A 66 -0.04 17.49 -7.61
C ASN A 66 1.13 16.92 -6.79
N ILE A 67 2.30 16.86 -7.39
CA ILE A 67 3.52 16.43 -6.69
C ILE A 67 4.28 17.69 -6.26
N ASN A 68 4.16 18.05 -4.99
CA ASN A 68 4.99 19.06 -4.34
C ASN A 68 5.72 18.45 -3.13
N ALA A 69 6.73 19.14 -2.60
CA ALA A 69 7.57 18.63 -1.54
C ALA A 69 6.79 18.16 -0.29
N ALA A 70 5.76 18.90 0.11
CA ALA A 70 4.96 18.56 1.30
C ALA A 70 4.09 17.31 1.05
N LEU A 71 3.38 17.25 -0.08
CA LEU A 71 2.54 16.11 -0.45
C LEU A 71 3.39 14.87 -0.71
N PHE A 72 4.55 15.02 -1.33
CA PHE A 72 5.50 13.94 -1.53
C PHE A 72 5.97 13.35 -0.19
N LEU A 73 6.48 14.20 0.72
CA LEU A 73 6.91 13.77 2.05
C LEU A 73 5.77 13.05 2.81
N MET A 74 4.56 13.62 2.80
CA MET A 74 3.40 13.06 3.51
C MET A 74 3.00 11.71 2.91
N SER A 75 2.92 11.60 1.59
CA SER A 75 2.56 10.35 0.91
C SER A 75 3.60 9.26 1.15
N VAL A 76 4.90 9.58 1.02
CA VAL A 76 5.99 8.62 1.26
C VAL A 76 6.00 8.14 2.71
N ALA A 77 5.82 9.05 3.67
CA ALA A 77 5.76 8.71 5.08
C ALA A 77 4.56 7.80 5.40
N MET A 78 3.36 8.17 4.93
CA MET A 78 2.16 7.36 5.10
C MET A 78 2.30 5.99 4.44
N PHE A 79 2.80 5.93 3.22
CA PHE A 79 2.96 4.68 2.49
C PHE A 79 3.88 3.72 3.24
N ASN A 80 5.06 4.16 3.68
CA ASN A 80 6.01 3.30 4.38
C ASN A 80 5.45 2.79 5.71
N PHE A 81 4.73 3.64 6.46
CA PHE A 81 4.06 3.23 7.69
C PHE A 81 2.96 2.19 7.42
N LEU A 82 2.06 2.47 6.46
CA LEU A 82 0.89 1.65 6.17
C LEU A 82 1.25 0.33 5.48
N TRP A 83 2.30 0.30 4.67
CA TRP A 83 2.73 -0.90 3.95
C TRP A 83 2.99 -2.07 4.91
N ILE A 84 3.85 -1.87 5.89
CA ILE A 84 4.16 -2.90 6.90
C ILE A 84 2.95 -3.20 7.78
N PHE A 85 2.13 -2.20 8.08
CA PHE A 85 0.89 -2.39 8.81
C PHE A 85 -0.04 -3.36 8.08
N ILE A 86 -0.24 -3.17 6.78
CA ILE A 86 -1.05 -4.07 5.92
C ILE A 86 -0.47 -5.49 5.93
N ASP A 87 0.83 -5.65 5.74
CA ASP A 87 1.49 -6.96 5.70
C ASP A 87 1.24 -7.77 6.97
N VAL A 88 1.42 -7.14 8.14
CA VAL A 88 1.17 -7.78 9.44
C VAL A 88 -0.28 -8.25 9.56
N TYR A 89 -1.24 -7.42 9.14
CA TYR A 89 -2.66 -7.75 9.21
C TYR A 89 -3.08 -8.81 8.20
N GLN A 90 -2.57 -8.77 6.98
CA GLN A 90 -2.84 -9.78 5.96
C GLN A 90 -2.30 -11.15 6.36
N MET A 91 -1.04 -11.20 6.76
CA MET A 91 -0.41 -12.45 7.20
C MET A 91 -1.11 -13.02 8.45
N GLY A 92 -1.40 -12.16 9.43
CA GLY A 92 -2.09 -12.57 10.65
C GLY A 92 -3.50 -13.09 10.36
N GLY A 93 -4.29 -12.38 9.57
CA GLY A 93 -5.65 -12.78 9.20
C GLY A 93 -5.71 -14.11 8.46
N VAL A 94 -4.83 -14.31 7.48
CA VAL A 94 -4.75 -15.59 6.75
C VAL A 94 -4.29 -16.72 7.68
N SER A 95 -3.31 -16.49 8.54
CA SER A 95 -2.79 -17.52 9.46
C SER A 95 -3.84 -18.02 10.46
N VAL A 96 -4.76 -17.15 10.88
CA VAL A 96 -5.86 -17.52 11.78
C VAL A 96 -6.91 -18.37 11.05
N THR A 97 -7.15 -18.09 9.78
CA THR A 97 -8.18 -18.76 8.98
C THR A 97 -7.68 -20.06 8.35
N ASP A 98 -6.42 -20.08 7.92
CA ASP A 98 -5.79 -21.22 7.26
C ASP A 98 -4.98 -22.07 8.25
N ARG A 99 -5.63 -23.08 8.80
CA ARG A 99 -4.98 -24.04 9.71
C ARG A 99 -3.91 -24.90 9.05
N SER A 100 -3.93 -25.01 7.72
CA SER A 100 -2.93 -25.81 6.98
C SER A 100 -1.63 -25.05 6.73
N GLY A 101 -1.65 -23.72 6.83
CA GLY A 101 -0.53 -22.84 6.51
C GLY A 101 -0.24 -22.71 5.01
N SER A 102 -1.00 -23.41 4.15
CA SER A 102 -0.75 -23.42 2.70
C SER A 102 -1.10 -22.08 2.07
N ALA A 103 -2.21 -21.45 2.46
CA ALA A 103 -2.58 -20.12 1.94
C ALA A 103 -1.60 -19.04 2.42
N ALA A 104 -1.13 -19.12 3.67
CA ALA A 104 -0.13 -18.20 4.18
C ALA A 104 1.19 -18.26 3.38
N ALA A 105 1.57 -19.45 2.89
CA ALA A 105 2.76 -19.62 2.06
C ALA A 105 2.65 -18.96 0.67
N PHE A 106 1.43 -18.75 0.15
CA PHE A 106 1.22 -18.06 -1.13
C PHE A 106 1.33 -16.53 -1.04
N ILE A 107 1.21 -15.92 0.15
CA ILE A 107 1.24 -14.48 0.32
C ILE A 107 2.53 -13.85 -0.24
N PRO A 108 3.75 -14.33 0.13
CA PRO A 108 4.99 -13.76 -0.42
C PRO A 108 5.09 -13.91 -1.94
N GLY A 109 4.58 -15.02 -2.49
CA GLY A 109 4.52 -15.23 -3.94
C GLY A 109 3.61 -14.22 -4.64
N ALA A 110 2.41 -14.01 -4.11
CA ALA A 110 1.47 -13.02 -4.65
C ALA A 110 2.02 -11.58 -4.54
N GLN A 111 2.67 -11.25 -3.42
CA GLN A 111 3.35 -9.96 -3.25
C GLN A 111 4.49 -9.77 -4.25
N GLY A 112 5.33 -10.80 -4.46
CA GLY A 112 6.41 -10.76 -5.44
C GLY A 112 5.90 -10.56 -6.88
N LEU A 113 4.79 -11.22 -7.24
CA LEU A 113 4.11 -10.97 -8.52
C LEU A 113 3.63 -9.52 -8.64
N GLY A 114 3.01 -8.98 -7.59
CA GLY A 114 2.57 -7.59 -7.55
C GLY A 114 3.73 -6.59 -7.68
N GLN A 115 4.84 -6.86 -7.00
CA GLN A 115 6.05 -6.03 -7.07
C GLN A 115 6.71 -6.04 -8.44
N THR A 116 6.53 -7.10 -9.23
CA THR A 116 7.04 -7.19 -10.60
C THR A 116 6.05 -6.62 -11.60
N ALA A 117 4.77 -6.99 -11.50
CA ALA A 117 3.73 -6.56 -12.43
C ALA A 117 3.42 -5.05 -12.31
N GLY A 118 3.53 -4.49 -11.10
CA GLY A 118 3.25 -3.07 -10.86
C GLY A 118 4.18 -2.14 -11.66
N PRO A 119 5.51 -2.21 -11.49
CA PRO A 119 6.45 -1.41 -12.29
C PRO A 119 6.34 -1.64 -13.79
N PHE A 120 6.07 -2.88 -14.22
CA PHE A 120 5.86 -3.21 -15.62
C PHE A 120 4.62 -2.49 -16.19
N ALA A 121 3.49 -2.55 -15.49
CA ALA A 121 2.28 -1.83 -15.90
C ALA A 121 2.51 -0.30 -15.91
N ALA A 122 3.22 0.24 -14.91
CA ALA A 122 3.58 1.64 -14.87
C ALA A 122 4.45 2.06 -16.06
N SER A 123 5.43 1.22 -16.45
CA SER A 123 6.28 1.47 -17.63
C SER A 123 5.46 1.56 -18.91
N ILE A 124 4.54 0.60 -19.12
CA ILE A 124 3.65 0.63 -20.29
C ILE A 124 2.81 1.91 -20.31
N MET A 125 2.27 2.36 -19.19
CA MET A 125 1.48 3.58 -19.13
C MET A 125 2.31 4.82 -19.46
N LEU A 126 3.55 4.88 -18.98
CA LEU A 126 4.47 5.97 -19.30
C LEU A 126 4.82 5.98 -20.80
N ASP A 127 5.06 4.81 -21.41
CA ASP A 127 5.33 4.65 -22.83
C ASP A 127 4.13 5.06 -23.69
N LEU A 128 2.91 4.84 -23.20
CA LEU A 128 1.67 5.30 -23.84
C LEU A 128 1.39 6.81 -23.66
N GLY A 129 2.24 7.54 -22.94
CA GLY A 129 2.13 8.97 -22.73
C GLY A 129 1.13 9.41 -21.66
N TRP A 130 0.69 8.52 -20.77
CA TRP A 130 -0.27 8.85 -19.70
C TRP A 130 0.37 9.62 -18.53
N GLY A 131 1.70 9.71 -18.49
CA GLY A 131 2.42 10.39 -17.43
C GLY A 131 2.31 9.70 -16.05
N PHE A 132 2.94 10.28 -15.04
CA PHE A 132 2.92 9.75 -13.68
C PHE A 132 1.55 9.85 -13.02
N ASP A 133 0.74 10.86 -13.38
CA ASP A 133 -0.64 11.01 -12.88
C ASP A 133 -1.48 9.77 -13.21
N GLY A 134 -1.36 9.27 -14.44
CA GLY A 134 -2.00 8.02 -14.87
C GLY A 134 -1.55 6.81 -14.06
N VAL A 135 -0.25 6.72 -13.77
CA VAL A 135 0.30 5.64 -12.93
C VAL A 135 -0.28 5.69 -11.51
N PHE A 136 -0.37 6.86 -10.90
CA PHE A 136 -0.97 6.99 -9.56
C PHE A 136 -2.46 6.70 -9.55
N VAL A 137 -3.20 7.09 -10.59
CA VAL A 137 -4.61 6.72 -10.76
C VAL A 137 -4.76 5.20 -10.86
N LEU A 138 -3.92 4.51 -11.64
CA LEU A 138 -3.91 3.04 -11.71
C LEU A 138 -3.65 2.40 -10.34
N CYS A 139 -2.68 2.92 -9.58
CA CYS A 139 -2.40 2.46 -8.23
C CYS A 139 -3.60 2.65 -7.29
N GLY A 140 -4.29 3.79 -7.39
CA GLY A 140 -5.51 4.08 -6.64
C GLY A 140 -6.65 3.11 -6.98
N LEU A 141 -6.84 2.81 -8.26
CA LEU A 141 -7.83 1.83 -8.73
C LEU A 141 -7.52 0.42 -8.24
N ALA A 142 -6.25 -0.03 -8.33
CA ALA A 142 -5.83 -1.32 -7.84
C ALA A 142 -6.05 -1.46 -6.33
N SER A 143 -5.70 -0.42 -5.55
CA SER A 143 -5.94 -0.38 -4.11
C SER A 143 -7.43 -0.36 -3.77
N SER A 144 -8.26 0.31 -4.57
CA SER A 144 -9.72 0.33 -4.40
C SER A 144 -10.35 -1.03 -4.71
N CYS A 145 -9.84 -1.75 -5.72
CA CYS A 145 -10.24 -3.14 -5.98
C CYS A 145 -9.90 -4.04 -4.79
N ALA A 146 -8.68 -3.93 -4.23
CA ALA A 146 -8.28 -4.68 -3.05
C ALA A 146 -9.19 -4.38 -1.85
N LEU A 147 -9.45 -3.10 -1.57
CA LEU A 147 -10.37 -2.68 -0.50
C LEU A 147 -11.78 -3.29 -0.69
N THR A 148 -12.30 -3.27 -1.92
CA THR A 148 -13.62 -3.83 -2.24
C THR A 148 -13.67 -5.34 -1.98
N ILE A 149 -12.64 -6.08 -2.41
CA ILE A 149 -12.54 -7.53 -2.17
C ILE A 149 -12.55 -7.82 -0.66
N TYR A 150 -11.70 -7.12 0.11
CA TYR A 150 -11.66 -7.31 1.56
C TYR A 150 -12.96 -6.90 2.25
N ALA A 151 -13.61 -5.82 1.82
CA ALA A 151 -14.91 -5.40 2.35
C ALA A 151 -16.00 -6.45 2.09
N VAL A 152 -16.07 -7.04 0.90
CA VAL A 152 -17.03 -8.11 0.56
C VAL A 152 -16.76 -9.34 1.42
N ILE A 153 -15.51 -9.74 1.58
CA ILE A 153 -15.13 -10.87 2.44
C ILE A 153 -15.56 -10.60 3.88
N TYR A 154 -15.24 -9.42 4.42
CA TYR A 154 -15.62 -9.03 5.76
C TYR A 154 -17.13 -9.09 6.00
N LEU A 155 -17.94 -8.55 5.09
CA LEU A 155 -19.40 -8.54 5.21
C LEU A 155 -19.98 -9.95 5.16
N ARG A 156 -19.42 -10.84 4.31
CA ARG A 156 -19.87 -12.24 4.22
C ARG A 156 -19.58 -13.03 5.50
N TYR A 157 -18.38 -12.87 6.07
CA TYR A 157 -18.02 -13.60 7.29
C TYR A 157 -18.80 -13.11 8.51
N ARG A 158 -19.09 -11.83 8.60
CA ARG A 158 -19.89 -11.28 9.69
C ARG A 158 -21.32 -11.84 9.71
N HIS A 159 -21.94 -12.01 8.54
CA HIS A 159 -23.30 -12.61 8.43
C HIS A 159 -23.35 -14.11 8.75
N GLN A 160 -22.22 -14.80 8.82
CA GLN A 160 -22.17 -16.23 9.18
C GLN A 160 -21.95 -16.43 10.69
N SER A 161 -21.57 -15.39 11.42
CA SER A 161 -21.31 -15.43 12.86
C SER A 161 -22.44 -14.85 13.73
N GLU A 162 -23.49 -14.30 13.11
CA GLU A 162 -24.76 -13.91 13.72
C GLU A 162 -25.81 -15.01 13.52
#